data_067f3269e0cb9d36c39e10e1a64bb7cd
#
_entry.id   067f3269e0cb9d36c39e10e1a64bb7cd
#
_cell.length_a   1.000
_cell.length_b   1.000
_cell.length_c   1.000
_cell.angle_alpha   90.00
_cell.angle_beta   90.00
_cell.angle_gamma   90.00
#
_symmetry.space_group_name_H-M   'P 1'
#
loop_
_entity.id
_entity.type
_entity.pdbx_description
1 polymer ?
#
loop_
_entity_poly.entity_id
_entity_poly.type
_entity_poly.pdbx_seq_one_letter_code
_entity_poly.pdbx_strand_id
1 'polypeptide(L)'
;VIIPAPYWINYVQMVCMCSGEPIITAPVSTNDLSISIENIRKAITPKTKAIILNTPSNPSGKIISDDSIQQIAQIAIDNDLIVITDEVYKTLLYDNAHFKSIVTCDKMKERTVVINSLSKEFCMTGWRLGYVAAPSELISAMTMFQENIAACAPLPSQYAAIEALRNSEKYSAGMIEEFTLRRNVLLEEVAKIKTITVDAPQGTFYAMLNIKSTGLKSEEFAYALLEKEQVAVVPGITYGDCCEDFIRIAFTLDIYKIKEGIQRLKRFVESL
;
A
#
# COMPACT_ATOMS: atom_id res chain seq x y z
N VAL A 1 -16.74 7.21 -4.50
CA VAL A 1 -15.49 7.26 -3.71
C VAL A 1 -14.31 7.23 -4.68
N ILE A 2 -13.39 8.19 -4.57
CA ILE A 2 -12.18 8.24 -5.39
C ILE A 2 -11.13 7.32 -4.78
N ILE A 3 -10.49 6.48 -5.62
CA ILE A 3 -9.42 5.56 -5.25
C ILE A 3 -8.27 5.77 -6.24
N PRO A 4 -7.19 6.47 -5.87
CA PRO A 4 -6.03 6.61 -6.74
C PRO A 4 -5.33 5.25 -6.96
N ALA A 5 -5.06 4.92 -8.22
CA ALA A 5 -4.29 3.74 -8.59
C ALA A 5 -2.77 4.04 -8.56
N PRO A 6 -1.93 3.03 -8.28
CA PRO A 6 -2.30 1.67 -7.89
C PRO A 6 -2.85 1.60 -6.46
N TYR A 7 -3.78 0.69 -6.22
CA TYR A 7 -4.50 0.59 -4.96
C TYR A 7 -4.52 -0.85 -4.42
N TRP A 8 -4.71 -1.02 -3.12
CA TRP A 8 -4.96 -2.34 -2.56
C TRP A 8 -6.34 -2.86 -3.00
N ILE A 9 -6.35 -4.03 -3.59
CA ILE A 9 -7.50 -4.64 -4.28
C ILE A 9 -8.82 -4.56 -3.49
N ASN A 10 -8.77 -4.69 -2.17
CA ASN A 10 -9.98 -4.75 -1.36
C ASN A 10 -10.71 -3.40 -1.24
N TYR A 11 -10.07 -2.25 -1.52
CA TYR A 11 -10.76 -0.96 -1.42
C TYR A 11 -11.97 -0.86 -2.36
N VAL A 12 -11.80 -1.32 -3.59
CA VAL A 12 -12.88 -1.35 -4.58
C VAL A 12 -14.05 -2.20 -4.07
N GLN A 13 -13.75 -3.39 -3.58
CA GLN A 13 -14.76 -4.30 -3.05
C GLN A 13 -15.47 -3.72 -1.83
N MET A 14 -14.74 -3.11 -0.90
CA MET A 14 -15.32 -2.47 0.28
C MET A 14 -16.28 -1.34 -0.09
N VAL A 15 -15.93 -0.52 -1.07
CA VAL A 15 -16.80 0.57 -1.57
C VAL A 15 -18.07 -0.03 -2.20
N CYS A 16 -17.93 -1.06 -3.05
CA CYS A 16 -19.07 -1.73 -3.68
C CYS A 16 -20.01 -2.39 -2.66
N MET A 17 -19.44 -3.06 -1.63
CA MET A 17 -20.24 -3.68 -0.55
C MET A 17 -21.08 -2.66 0.22
N CYS A 18 -20.64 -1.41 0.28
CA CYS A 18 -21.40 -0.31 0.87
C CYS A 18 -22.31 0.41 -0.14
N SER A 19 -22.60 -0.22 -1.29
CA SER A 19 -23.38 0.38 -2.40
C SER A 19 -22.78 1.70 -2.92
N GLY A 20 -21.49 1.92 -2.69
CA GLY A 20 -20.75 3.04 -3.24
C GLY A 20 -20.22 2.73 -4.65
N GLU A 21 -19.97 3.78 -5.41
CA GLU A 21 -19.32 3.70 -6.72
C GLU A 21 -17.82 4.05 -6.57
N PRO A 22 -16.90 3.10 -6.83
CA PRO A 22 -15.46 3.39 -6.84
C PRO A 22 -15.07 4.07 -8.14
N ILE A 23 -14.43 5.23 -8.04
CA ILE A 23 -13.88 5.97 -9.18
C ILE A 23 -12.37 5.87 -9.10
N ILE A 24 -11.79 5.10 -10.02
CA ILE A 24 -10.35 4.88 -10.08
C ILE A 24 -9.70 6.03 -10.84
N THR A 25 -8.66 6.63 -10.27
CA THR A 25 -7.88 7.65 -10.97
C THR A 25 -6.50 7.11 -11.34
N ALA A 26 -6.09 7.34 -12.59
CA ALA A 26 -4.78 6.92 -13.06
C ALA A 26 -3.65 7.66 -12.32
N PRO A 27 -2.46 7.04 -12.17
CA PRO A 27 -1.27 7.68 -11.64
C PRO A 27 -0.73 8.75 -12.60
N VAL A 28 0.41 9.36 -12.28
CA VAL A 28 1.08 10.37 -13.11
C VAL A 28 1.36 9.81 -14.51
N SER A 29 1.87 8.60 -14.59
CA SER A 29 2.06 7.87 -15.85
C SER A 29 2.18 6.37 -15.59
N THR A 30 2.23 5.58 -16.67
CA THR A 30 2.52 4.14 -16.58
C THR A 30 3.95 3.82 -16.14
N ASN A 31 4.86 4.78 -16.19
CA ASN A 31 6.24 4.62 -15.69
C ASN A 31 6.44 5.25 -14.31
N ASP A 32 5.55 6.15 -13.90
CA ASP A 32 5.54 6.75 -12.56
C ASP A 32 4.20 6.48 -11.90
N LEU A 33 4.18 5.50 -11.01
CA LEU A 33 3.02 5.08 -10.25
C LEU A 33 2.68 6.02 -9.07
N SER A 34 3.17 7.25 -9.07
CA SER A 34 2.81 8.27 -8.09
C SER A 34 1.38 8.78 -8.33
N ILE A 35 0.71 9.20 -7.27
CA ILE A 35 -0.65 9.75 -7.34
C ILE A 35 -0.67 11.01 -8.20
N SER A 36 -1.62 11.10 -9.13
CA SER A 36 -1.87 12.29 -9.95
C SER A 36 -2.95 13.17 -9.31
N ILE A 37 -2.55 14.33 -8.83
CA ILE A 37 -3.46 15.33 -8.25
C ILE A 37 -4.45 15.84 -9.31
N GLU A 38 -3.98 16.02 -10.54
CA GLU A 38 -4.83 16.45 -11.65
C GLU A 38 -5.96 15.45 -11.93
N ASN A 39 -5.64 14.15 -11.94
CA ASN A 39 -6.63 13.09 -12.17
C ASN A 39 -7.63 13.00 -11.01
N ILE A 40 -7.18 13.20 -9.77
CA ILE A 40 -8.08 13.31 -8.61
C ILE A 40 -9.05 14.49 -8.81
N ARG A 41 -8.56 15.67 -9.17
CA ARG A 41 -9.41 16.86 -9.40
C ARG A 41 -10.45 16.61 -10.48
N LYS A 42 -10.07 16.01 -11.60
CA LYS A 42 -10.98 15.69 -12.73
C LYS A 42 -12.05 14.66 -12.35
N ALA A 43 -11.79 13.80 -11.39
CA ALA A 43 -12.71 12.75 -10.96
C ALA A 43 -13.78 13.26 -9.96
N ILE A 44 -13.67 14.47 -9.46
CA ILE A 44 -14.61 15.03 -8.48
C ILE A 44 -15.91 15.41 -9.18
N THR A 45 -17.01 14.99 -8.58
CA THR A 45 -18.37 15.34 -8.98
C THR A 45 -19.19 15.71 -7.74
N PRO A 46 -20.39 16.30 -7.88
CA PRO A 46 -21.29 16.54 -6.74
C PRO A 46 -21.70 15.28 -5.97
N LYS A 47 -21.49 14.09 -6.56
CA LYS A 47 -21.74 12.80 -5.92
C LYS A 47 -20.54 12.27 -5.14
N THR A 48 -19.35 12.85 -5.30
CA THR A 48 -18.14 12.42 -4.60
C THR A 48 -18.30 12.67 -3.11
N LYS A 49 -18.01 11.65 -2.28
CA LYS A 49 -18.12 11.71 -0.82
C LYS A 49 -16.79 11.51 -0.10
N ALA A 50 -15.89 10.72 -0.68
CA ALA A 50 -14.63 10.40 -0.02
C ALA A 50 -13.51 10.11 -1.01
N ILE A 51 -12.28 10.21 -0.50
CA ILE A 51 -11.05 9.76 -1.16
C ILE A 51 -10.40 8.72 -0.24
N ILE A 52 -9.97 7.57 -0.79
CA ILE A 52 -9.17 6.58 -0.08
C ILE A 52 -7.71 6.75 -0.48
N LEU A 53 -6.83 6.91 0.50
CA LEU A 53 -5.38 6.99 0.33
C LEU A 53 -4.72 5.80 1.02
N ASN A 54 -3.61 5.32 0.46
CA ASN A 54 -2.73 4.35 1.11
C ASN A 54 -1.27 4.83 0.97
N THR A 55 -0.67 5.19 2.08
CA THR A 55 0.70 5.71 2.10
C THR A 55 1.41 5.32 3.41
N PRO A 56 2.60 4.68 3.33
CA PRO A 56 3.25 4.10 2.14
C PRO A 56 2.37 3.07 1.44
N SER A 57 2.44 3.01 0.11
CA SER A 57 1.47 2.31 -0.73
C SER A 57 1.76 0.80 -0.86
N ASN A 58 0.74 0.00 -0.70
CA ASN A 58 0.63 -1.33 -1.28
C ASN A 58 -0.20 -1.21 -2.57
N PRO A 59 0.40 -1.42 -3.76
CA PRO A 59 1.56 -2.27 -4.04
C PRO A 59 2.89 -1.55 -4.29
N SER A 60 2.90 -0.22 -4.54
CA SER A 60 4.04 0.44 -5.17
C SER A 60 5.24 0.71 -4.25
N GLY A 61 5.04 0.67 -2.92
CA GLY A 61 6.07 1.08 -1.97
C GLY A 61 6.36 2.59 -1.97
N LYS A 62 5.62 3.39 -2.75
CA LYS A 62 5.79 4.84 -2.81
C LYS A 62 5.12 5.54 -1.63
N ILE A 63 5.65 6.69 -1.26
CA ILE A 63 5.08 7.60 -0.27
C ILE A 63 4.46 8.78 -1.03
N ILE A 64 3.30 9.23 -0.60
CA ILE A 64 2.71 10.46 -1.14
C ILE A 64 3.54 11.64 -0.62
N SER A 65 4.02 12.49 -1.53
CA SER A 65 4.83 13.65 -1.17
C SER A 65 4.07 14.66 -0.31
N ASP A 66 4.78 15.43 0.52
CA ASP A 66 4.20 16.46 1.37
C ASP A 66 3.38 17.47 0.58
N ASP A 67 3.86 17.85 -0.61
CA ASP A 67 3.15 18.76 -1.52
C ASP A 67 1.84 18.11 -2.02
N SER A 68 1.87 16.85 -2.44
CA SER A 68 0.67 16.12 -2.85
C SER A 68 -0.32 15.97 -1.69
N ILE A 69 0.16 15.70 -0.47
CA ILE A 69 -0.68 15.63 0.74
C ILE A 69 -1.39 16.98 0.97
N GLN A 70 -0.68 18.10 0.86
CA GLN A 70 -1.27 19.44 1.01
C GLN A 70 -2.33 19.71 -0.07
N GLN A 71 -2.05 19.35 -1.31
CA GLN A 71 -2.98 19.54 -2.42
C GLN A 71 -4.23 18.66 -2.26
N ILE A 72 -4.10 17.41 -1.81
CA ILE A 72 -5.25 16.53 -1.53
C ILE A 72 -6.07 17.08 -0.36
N ALA A 73 -5.41 17.58 0.69
CA ALA A 73 -6.09 18.20 1.82
C ALA A 73 -6.94 19.40 1.36
N GLN A 74 -6.38 20.29 0.53
CA GLN A 74 -7.11 21.43 -0.02
C GLN A 74 -8.31 20.98 -0.88
N ILE A 75 -8.11 19.96 -1.74
CA ILE A 75 -9.20 19.37 -2.53
C ILE A 75 -10.33 18.86 -1.64
N ALA A 76 -9.98 18.14 -0.55
CA ALA A 76 -10.97 17.61 0.36
C ALA A 76 -11.75 18.71 1.10
N ILE A 77 -11.08 19.80 1.48
CA ILE A 77 -11.71 20.97 2.11
C ILE A 77 -12.68 21.67 1.15
N ASP A 78 -12.20 21.97 -0.06
CA ASP A 78 -12.97 22.74 -1.06
C ASP A 78 -14.22 22.00 -1.53
N ASN A 79 -14.24 20.67 -1.46
CA ASN A 79 -15.34 19.83 -1.95
C ASN A 79 -16.08 19.07 -0.82
N ASP A 80 -15.82 19.42 0.43
CA ASP A 80 -16.41 18.77 1.62
C ASP A 80 -16.32 17.25 1.61
N LEU A 81 -15.11 16.71 1.31
CA LEU A 81 -14.86 15.28 1.22
C LEU A 81 -14.29 14.73 2.52
N ILE A 82 -14.64 13.48 2.82
CA ILE A 82 -13.96 12.68 3.82
C ILE A 82 -12.71 12.06 3.19
N VAL A 83 -11.60 12.03 3.93
CA VAL A 83 -10.40 11.29 3.53
C VAL A 83 -10.22 10.08 4.44
N ILE A 84 -10.17 8.89 3.84
CA ILE A 84 -9.82 7.64 4.53
C ILE A 84 -8.37 7.36 4.17
N THR A 85 -7.47 7.44 5.15
CA THR A 85 -6.04 7.20 4.94
C THR A 85 -5.59 5.94 5.65
N ASP A 86 -5.14 4.96 4.85
CA ASP A 86 -4.54 3.72 5.33
C ASP A 86 -3.03 3.92 5.49
N GLU A 87 -2.59 3.99 6.74
CA GLU A 87 -1.22 4.31 7.13
C GLU A 87 -0.51 3.12 7.81
N VAL A 88 -0.93 1.88 7.51
CA VAL A 88 -0.43 0.67 8.16
C VAL A 88 1.06 0.43 7.98
N TYR A 89 1.70 1.09 7.02
CA TYR A 89 3.13 0.98 6.74
C TYR A 89 3.94 2.23 7.15
N LYS A 90 3.36 3.18 7.87
CA LYS A 90 3.98 4.49 8.17
C LYS A 90 5.34 4.41 8.88
N THR A 91 5.62 3.32 9.58
CA THR A 91 6.90 3.10 10.29
C THR A 91 7.92 2.32 9.46
N LEU A 92 7.48 1.65 8.40
CA LEU A 92 8.33 0.86 7.54
C LEU A 92 8.82 1.72 6.37
N LEU A 93 9.84 2.54 6.62
CA LEU A 93 10.41 3.52 5.71
C LEU A 93 11.88 3.24 5.48
N TYR A 94 12.40 3.60 4.30
CA TYR A 94 13.77 3.37 3.86
C TYR A 94 14.45 4.68 3.47
N ASP A 95 15.79 4.71 3.52
CA ASP A 95 16.63 5.81 3.02
C ASP A 95 16.24 7.18 3.61
N ASN A 96 15.85 7.22 4.90
CA ASN A 96 15.36 8.42 5.59
C ASN A 96 14.14 9.07 4.89
N ALA A 97 13.34 8.27 4.19
CA ALA A 97 12.12 8.77 3.57
C ALA A 97 11.18 9.39 4.62
N HIS A 98 10.58 10.51 4.26
CA HIS A 98 9.68 11.24 5.15
C HIS A 98 8.23 10.84 4.88
N PHE A 99 7.50 10.55 5.96
CA PHE A 99 6.07 10.28 5.94
C PHE A 99 5.30 11.41 6.64
N LYS A 100 4.29 11.92 5.97
CA LYS A 100 3.36 12.92 6.51
C LYS A 100 1.94 12.39 6.44
N SER A 101 1.27 12.31 7.59
CA SER A 101 -0.15 11.99 7.62
C SER A 101 -0.98 13.21 7.22
N ILE A 102 -1.98 13.01 6.37
CA ILE A 102 -2.88 14.08 5.92
C ILE A 102 -3.68 14.69 7.08
N VAL A 103 -3.89 13.96 8.17
CA VAL A 103 -4.59 14.45 9.37
C VAL A 103 -3.85 15.61 10.04
N THR A 104 -2.54 15.79 9.74
CA THR A 104 -1.73 16.89 10.28
C THR A 104 -1.90 18.20 9.50
N CYS A 105 -2.55 18.17 8.35
CA CYS A 105 -2.90 19.37 7.60
C CYS A 105 -4.04 20.14 8.29
N ASP A 106 -4.06 21.46 8.06
CA ASP A 106 -5.11 22.31 8.64
C ASP A 106 -6.51 21.82 8.25
N LYS A 107 -7.48 21.86 9.20
CA LYS A 107 -8.87 21.44 9.03
C LYS A 107 -9.09 19.97 8.61
N MET A 108 -8.02 19.15 8.56
CA MET A 108 -8.17 17.76 8.15
C MET A 108 -8.59 16.82 9.30
N LYS A 109 -8.38 17.19 10.56
CA LYS A 109 -8.84 16.39 11.72
C LYS A 109 -10.35 16.16 11.74
N GLU A 110 -11.12 17.08 11.20
CA GLU A 110 -12.58 17.05 11.19
C GLU A 110 -13.16 16.17 10.08
N ARG A 111 -12.33 15.71 9.13
CA ARG A 111 -12.75 15.00 7.92
C ARG A 111 -11.85 13.82 7.55
N THR A 112 -10.94 13.40 8.44
CA THR A 112 -10.03 12.28 8.16
C THR A 112 -10.32 11.08 9.03
N VAL A 113 -10.36 9.91 8.42
CA VAL A 113 -10.34 8.60 9.06
C VAL A 113 -8.95 8.01 8.86
N VAL A 114 -8.16 7.99 9.93
CA VAL A 114 -6.81 7.39 9.92
C VAL A 114 -6.88 5.94 10.35
N ILE A 115 -6.47 5.03 9.48
CA ILE A 115 -6.44 3.59 9.73
C ILE A 115 -5.01 3.14 9.97
N ASN A 116 -4.78 2.42 11.04
CA ASN A 116 -3.51 1.82 11.40
C ASN A 116 -3.68 0.37 11.87
N SER A 117 -2.59 -0.38 11.84
CA SER A 117 -2.60 -1.79 12.26
C SER A 117 -1.27 -2.16 12.90
N LEU A 118 -1.34 -3.01 13.93
CA LEU A 118 -0.15 -3.60 14.53
C LEU A 118 0.41 -4.76 13.68
N SER A 119 -0.36 -5.21 12.70
CA SER A 119 0.00 -6.36 11.86
C SER A 119 1.33 -6.20 11.13
N LYS A 120 1.63 -4.99 10.66
CA LYS A 120 2.82 -4.72 9.82
C LYS A 120 3.95 -4.10 10.62
N GLU A 121 3.63 -3.11 11.45
CA GLU A 121 4.58 -2.40 12.30
C GLU A 121 5.28 -3.31 13.32
N PHE A 122 4.57 -4.32 13.84
CA PHE A 122 5.08 -5.22 14.89
C PHE A 122 5.05 -6.70 14.51
N CYS A 123 4.89 -7.05 13.23
CA CYS A 123 4.75 -8.44 12.77
C CYS A 123 3.60 -9.20 13.48
N MET A 124 2.55 -8.50 13.90
CA MET A 124 1.43 -9.03 14.68
C MET A 124 0.22 -9.42 13.79
N THR A 125 0.46 -10.02 12.61
CA THR A 125 -0.62 -10.35 11.66
C THR A 125 -1.65 -11.32 12.24
N GLY A 126 -1.22 -12.31 13.02
CA GLY A 126 -2.08 -13.29 13.66
C GLY A 126 -2.87 -12.75 14.87
N TRP A 127 -2.49 -11.62 15.44
CA TRP A 127 -3.15 -11.00 16.59
C TRP A 127 -4.43 -10.26 16.24
N ARG A 128 -4.69 -10.02 14.96
CA ARG A 128 -5.93 -9.45 14.41
C ARG A 128 -6.34 -8.13 15.07
N LEU A 129 -5.42 -7.18 15.19
CA LEU A 129 -5.67 -5.89 15.83
C LEU A 129 -5.20 -4.72 14.96
N GLY A 130 -6.09 -3.74 14.82
CA GLY A 130 -5.83 -2.42 14.27
C GLY A 130 -6.57 -1.36 15.07
N TYR A 131 -6.35 -0.11 14.73
CA TYR A 131 -7.04 1.01 15.35
C TYR A 131 -7.34 2.10 14.33
N VAL A 132 -8.35 2.89 14.65
CA VAL A 132 -8.82 4.00 13.84
C VAL A 132 -8.86 5.27 14.69
N ALA A 133 -8.44 6.38 14.12
CA ALA A 133 -8.64 7.72 14.67
C ALA A 133 -9.47 8.53 13.66
N ALA A 134 -10.60 9.07 14.12
CA ALA A 134 -11.53 9.85 13.29
C ALA A 134 -12.38 10.78 14.17
N PRO A 135 -13.16 11.70 13.60
CA PRO A 135 -14.17 12.47 14.32
C PRO A 135 -15.12 11.56 15.13
N SER A 136 -15.56 12.03 16.29
CA SER A 136 -16.36 11.25 17.26
C SER A 136 -17.64 10.64 16.65
N GLU A 137 -18.29 11.37 15.77
CA GLU A 137 -19.51 10.91 15.09
C GLU A 137 -19.24 9.68 14.20
N LEU A 138 -18.12 9.70 13.43
CA LEU A 138 -17.70 8.58 12.61
C LEU A 138 -17.28 7.39 13.49
N ILE A 139 -16.52 7.64 14.57
CA ILE A 139 -16.14 6.59 15.52
C ILE A 139 -17.38 5.93 16.15
N SER A 140 -18.38 6.70 16.54
CA SER A 140 -19.62 6.15 17.12
C SER A 140 -20.33 5.21 16.13
N ALA A 141 -20.47 5.62 14.87
CA ALA A 141 -21.04 4.79 13.83
C ALA A 141 -20.21 3.52 13.58
N MET A 142 -18.88 3.65 13.47
CA MET A 142 -17.97 2.51 13.27
C MET A 142 -18.02 1.53 14.44
N THR A 143 -18.09 2.02 15.67
CA THR A 143 -18.19 1.18 16.88
C THR A 143 -19.48 0.34 16.84
N MET A 144 -20.62 0.96 16.52
CA MET A 144 -21.89 0.25 16.40
C MET A 144 -21.83 -0.86 15.35
N PHE A 145 -21.22 -0.61 14.18
CA PHE A 145 -21.00 -1.65 13.17
C PHE A 145 -20.06 -2.75 13.68
N GLN A 146 -18.93 -2.38 14.29
CA GLN A 146 -17.95 -3.34 14.82
C GLN A 146 -18.55 -4.28 15.85
N GLU A 147 -19.34 -3.75 16.80
CA GLU A 147 -20.03 -4.53 17.82
C GLU A 147 -20.95 -5.59 17.23
N ASN A 148 -21.65 -5.25 16.14
CA ASN A 148 -22.61 -6.16 15.51
C ASN A 148 -21.98 -7.15 14.50
N ILE A 149 -20.79 -6.84 13.95
CA ILE A 149 -20.11 -7.71 12.95
C ILE A 149 -19.12 -8.66 13.63
N ALA A 150 -18.30 -8.15 14.58
CA ALA A 150 -17.17 -8.88 15.13
C ALA A 150 -16.98 -8.69 16.64
N ALA A 151 -17.95 -8.12 17.32
CA ALA A 151 -17.87 -7.75 18.74
C ALA A 151 -16.65 -6.84 19.03
N CYS A 152 -15.58 -7.37 19.65
CA CYS A 152 -14.39 -6.61 19.95
C CYS A 152 -13.12 -7.39 19.58
N ALA A 153 -12.00 -6.67 19.49
CA ALA A 153 -10.70 -7.32 19.35
C ALA A 153 -10.38 -8.18 20.58
N PRO A 154 -9.67 -9.33 20.44
CA PRO A 154 -9.33 -10.20 21.57
C PRO A 154 -8.56 -9.44 22.65
N LEU A 155 -8.95 -9.63 23.90
CA LEU A 155 -8.34 -8.92 25.03
C LEU A 155 -6.82 -9.12 25.16
N PRO A 156 -6.26 -10.34 24.97
CA PRO A 156 -4.80 -10.52 24.94
C PRO A 156 -4.11 -9.67 23.89
N SER A 157 -4.73 -9.52 22.69
CA SER A 157 -4.19 -8.67 21.62
C SER A 157 -4.17 -7.19 22.02
N GLN A 158 -5.20 -6.72 22.75
CA GLN A 158 -5.27 -5.35 23.23
C GLN A 158 -4.15 -5.05 24.24
N TYR A 159 -3.89 -5.95 25.19
CA TYR A 159 -2.78 -5.79 26.15
C TYR A 159 -1.41 -5.83 25.46
N ALA A 160 -1.22 -6.74 24.49
CA ALA A 160 -0.01 -6.79 23.67
C ALA A 160 0.19 -5.50 22.87
N ALA A 161 -0.91 -4.91 22.35
CA ALA A 161 -0.87 -3.64 21.63
C ALA A 161 -0.40 -2.46 22.51
N ILE A 162 -0.86 -2.40 23.76
CA ILE A 162 -0.43 -1.36 24.71
C ILE A 162 1.08 -1.40 24.89
N GLU A 163 1.64 -2.58 25.09
CA GLU A 163 3.09 -2.77 25.24
C GLU A 163 3.85 -2.41 23.95
N ALA A 164 3.36 -2.91 22.80
CA ALA A 164 3.97 -2.65 21.50
C ALA A 164 4.01 -1.14 21.18
N LEU A 165 2.89 -0.43 21.37
CA LEU A 165 2.80 1.00 21.09
C LEU A 165 3.62 1.86 22.05
N ARG A 166 3.69 1.49 23.33
CA ARG A 166 4.51 2.21 24.33
C ARG A 166 6.01 2.11 24.07
N ASN A 167 6.44 1.02 23.45
CA ASN A 167 7.84 0.70 23.22
C ASN A 167 8.11 0.47 21.71
N SER A 168 7.45 1.25 20.84
CA SER A 168 7.45 1.00 19.39
C SER A 168 8.85 0.97 18.80
N GLU A 169 9.72 1.92 19.13
CA GLU A 169 11.10 1.95 18.63
C GLU A 169 11.88 0.68 18.99
N LYS A 170 11.73 0.20 20.22
CA LYS A 170 12.40 -1.02 20.69
C LYS A 170 12.02 -2.25 19.86
N TYR A 171 10.76 -2.36 19.45
CA TYR A 171 10.24 -3.55 18.76
C TYR A 171 10.29 -3.43 17.23
N SER A 172 10.31 -2.22 16.68
CA SER A 172 10.32 -2.01 15.23
C SER A 172 11.71 -1.80 14.63
N ALA A 173 12.69 -1.29 15.38
CA ALA A 173 14.01 -0.93 14.85
C ALA A 173 14.71 -2.09 14.14
N GLY A 174 14.86 -3.25 14.80
CA GLY A 174 15.50 -4.42 14.20
C GLY A 174 14.74 -4.98 12.98
N MET A 175 13.42 -4.82 12.95
CA MET A 175 12.61 -5.20 11.79
C MET A 175 12.89 -4.27 10.59
N ILE A 176 12.98 -2.98 10.83
CA ILE A 176 13.28 -1.99 9.78
C ILE A 176 14.68 -2.24 9.18
N GLU A 177 15.67 -2.52 10.02
CA GLU A 177 17.03 -2.89 9.58
C GLU A 177 17.02 -4.13 8.68
N GLU A 178 16.32 -5.18 9.10
CA GLU A 178 16.20 -6.41 8.33
C GLU A 178 15.48 -6.20 6.99
N PHE A 179 14.38 -5.45 6.96
CA PHE A 179 13.70 -5.15 5.71
C PHE A 179 14.53 -4.23 4.80
N THR A 180 15.34 -3.34 5.35
CA THR A 180 16.28 -2.53 4.58
C THR A 180 17.31 -3.40 3.87
N LEU A 181 17.87 -4.40 4.57
CA LEU A 181 18.79 -5.37 3.97
C LEU A 181 18.12 -6.18 2.86
N ARG A 182 16.92 -6.70 3.12
CA ARG A 182 16.15 -7.49 2.13
C ARG A 182 15.82 -6.69 0.89
N ARG A 183 15.36 -5.43 1.07
CA ARG A 183 15.10 -4.50 -0.03
C ARG A 183 16.35 -4.25 -0.88
N ASN A 184 17.48 -3.96 -0.24
CA ASN A 184 18.73 -3.68 -0.95
C ASN A 184 19.20 -4.89 -1.75
N VAL A 185 19.17 -6.08 -1.15
CA VAL A 185 19.48 -7.34 -1.85
C VAL A 185 18.54 -7.55 -3.03
N LEU A 186 17.24 -7.30 -2.87
CA LEU A 186 16.28 -7.38 -3.96
C LEU A 186 16.68 -6.46 -5.12
N LEU A 187 16.95 -5.19 -4.83
CA LEU A 187 17.31 -4.19 -5.84
C LEU A 187 18.61 -4.56 -6.56
N GLU A 188 19.61 -5.03 -5.83
CA GLU A 188 20.88 -5.50 -6.38
C GLU A 188 20.69 -6.71 -7.31
N GLU A 189 19.86 -7.68 -6.94
CA GLU A 189 19.62 -8.87 -7.77
C GLU A 189 18.75 -8.54 -8.99
N VAL A 190 17.74 -7.70 -8.87
CA VAL A 190 16.90 -7.26 -10.00
C VAL A 190 17.73 -6.46 -11.01
N ALA A 191 18.65 -5.61 -10.57
CA ALA A 191 19.52 -4.84 -11.45
C ALA A 191 20.39 -5.70 -12.39
N LYS A 192 20.54 -7.00 -12.11
CA LYS A 192 21.25 -7.97 -12.99
C LYS A 192 20.38 -8.50 -14.13
N ILE A 193 19.09 -8.11 -14.18
CA ILE A 193 18.13 -8.51 -15.23
C ILE A 193 17.86 -7.32 -16.15
N LYS A 194 18.44 -7.32 -17.35
CA LYS A 194 18.40 -6.15 -18.27
C LYS A 194 17.00 -5.72 -18.71
N THR A 195 16.06 -6.65 -18.75
CA THR A 195 14.70 -6.45 -19.27
C THR A 195 13.68 -6.11 -18.18
N ILE A 196 14.08 -6.13 -16.92
CA ILE A 196 13.21 -5.79 -15.78
C ILE A 196 13.77 -4.57 -15.06
N THR A 197 12.90 -3.63 -14.73
CA THR A 197 13.26 -2.47 -13.91
C THR A 197 12.40 -2.41 -12.67
N VAL A 198 12.88 -1.72 -11.65
CA VAL A 198 12.18 -1.51 -10.39
C VAL A 198 12.49 -0.11 -9.85
N ASP A 199 11.46 0.63 -9.50
CA ASP A 199 11.63 1.82 -8.66
C ASP A 199 11.88 1.36 -7.23
N ALA A 200 12.92 1.92 -6.59
CA ALA A 200 13.24 1.57 -5.22
C ALA A 200 12.06 1.93 -4.29
N PRO A 201 11.46 0.96 -3.57
CA PRO A 201 10.41 1.25 -2.62
C PRO A 201 10.92 2.19 -1.52
N GLN A 202 10.14 3.22 -1.23
CA GLN A 202 10.42 4.17 -0.13
C GLN A 202 9.88 3.66 1.21
N GLY A 203 8.92 2.74 1.16
CA GLY A 203 8.32 2.10 2.33
C GLY A 203 7.70 0.75 1.97
N THR A 204 7.03 0.10 2.92
CA THR A 204 6.42 -1.22 2.83
C THR A 204 7.44 -2.35 2.65
N PHE A 205 6.99 -3.55 2.39
CA PHE A 205 7.81 -4.70 1.99
C PHE A 205 7.42 -5.22 0.60
N TYR A 206 6.91 -4.33 -0.26
CA TYR A 206 6.52 -4.62 -1.64
C TYR A 206 7.38 -3.85 -2.63
N ALA A 207 7.55 -4.44 -3.81
CA ALA A 207 8.14 -3.79 -4.96
C ALA A 207 7.33 -4.14 -6.22
N MET A 208 7.16 -3.15 -7.10
CA MET A 208 6.57 -3.32 -8.42
C MET A 208 7.70 -3.43 -9.44
N LEU A 209 7.82 -4.60 -10.06
CA LEU A 209 8.79 -4.84 -11.13
C LEU A 209 8.12 -4.59 -12.47
N ASN A 210 8.71 -3.72 -13.26
CA ASN A 210 8.25 -3.46 -14.62
C ASN A 210 8.74 -4.58 -15.55
N ILE A 211 7.80 -5.26 -16.18
CA ILE A 211 8.01 -6.41 -17.07
C ILE A 211 7.69 -6.08 -18.54
N LYS A 212 7.37 -4.83 -18.86
CA LYS A 212 6.95 -4.39 -20.20
C LYS A 212 7.85 -4.88 -21.32
N SER A 213 9.16 -4.86 -21.08
CA SER A 213 10.16 -5.28 -22.07
C SER A 213 10.13 -6.78 -22.38
N THR A 214 9.41 -7.59 -21.61
CA THR A 214 9.24 -9.03 -21.90
C THR A 214 8.17 -9.30 -22.96
N GLY A 215 7.29 -8.33 -23.23
CA GLY A 215 6.17 -8.46 -24.16
C GLY A 215 4.97 -9.25 -23.60
N LEU A 216 5.07 -9.81 -22.39
CA LEU A 216 3.98 -10.53 -21.74
C LEU A 216 3.13 -9.60 -20.90
N LYS A 217 1.84 -9.90 -20.81
CA LYS A 217 0.93 -9.28 -19.84
C LYS A 217 1.17 -9.82 -18.43
N SER A 218 0.77 -9.06 -17.42
CA SER A 218 1.07 -9.37 -16.03
C SER A 218 0.55 -10.74 -15.56
N GLU A 219 -0.64 -11.15 -15.99
CA GLU A 219 -1.20 -12.46 -15.66
C GLU A 219 -0.45 -13.59 -16.39
N GLU A 220 -0.22 -13.44 -17.69
CA GLU A 220 0.53 -14.42 -18.49
C GLU A 220 1.94 -14.63 -17.90
N PHE A 221 2.61 -13.53 -17.55
CA PHE A 221 3.92 -13.57 -16.92
C PHE A 221 3.89 -14.29 -15.57
N ALA A 222 2.95 -13.94 -14.70
CA ALA A 222 2.85 -14.52 -13.37
C ALA A 222 2.56 -16.04 -13.42
N TYR A 223 1.65 -16.48 -14.29
CA TYR A 223 1.34 -17.89 -14.45
C TYR A 223 2.50 -18.67 -15.06
N ALA A 224 3.12 -18.16 -16.12
CA ALA A 224 4.25 -18.82 -16.77
C ALA A 224 5.47 -18.92 -15.83
N LEU A 225 5.74 -17.88 -15.03
CA LEU A 225 6.80 -17.89 -14.01
C LEU A 225 6.51 -18.93 -12.92
N LEU A 226 5.26 -19.02 -12.47
CA LEU A 226 4.86 -20.02 -11.46
C LEU A 226 5.02 -21.44 -12.00
N GLU A 227 4.58 -21.71 -13.22
CA GLU A 227 4.66 -23.05 -13.83
C GLU A 227 6.10 -23.49 -14.12
N LYS A 228 6.91 -22.60 -14.71
CA LYS A 228 8.28 -22.94 -15.12
C LYS A 228 9.30 -22.92 -13.99
N GLU A 229 9.21 -21.94 -13.10
CA GLU A 229 10.23 -21.66 -12.09
C GLU A 229 9.72 -21.78 -10.65
N GLN A 230 8.43 -22.04 -10.44
CA GLN A 230 7.80 -22.17 -9.13
C GLN A 230 8.00 -20.92 -8.24
N VAL A 231 7.94 -19.74 -8.89
CA VAL A 231 7.98 -18.45 -8.22
C VAL A 231 6.61 -17.78 -8.34
N ALA A 232 5.96 -17.58 -7.19
CA ALA A 232 4.68 -16.91 -7.11
C ALA A 232 4.87 -15.39 -6.99
N VAL A 233 4.24 -14.65 -7.88
CA VAL A 233 4.16 -13.19 -7.87
C VAL A 233 2.70 -12.76 -8.05
N VAL A 234 2.38 -11.50 -7.77
CA VAL A 234 1.02 -11.01 -8.01
C VAL A 234 1.01 -10.20 -9.31
N PRO A 235 0.10 -10.54 -10.27
CA PRO A 235 -0.07 -9.76 -11.49
C PRO A 235 -0.40 -8.31 -11.19
N GLY A 236 0.20 -7.38 -11.93
CA GLY A 236 -0.01 -5.95 -11.70
C GLY A 236 -1.43 -5.50 -11.99
N ILE A 237 -2.11 -6.08 -12.98
CA ILE A 237 -3.51 -5.77 -13.33
C ILE A 237 -4.44 -5.82 -12.10
N THR A 238 -4.12 -6.64 -11.10
CA THR A 238 -4.82 -6.74 -9.81
C THR A 238 -4.93 -5.40 -9.08
N TYR A 239 -4.02 -4.46 -9.34
CA TYR A 239 -3.91 -3.16 -8.68
C TYR A 239 -4.39 -1.99 -9.55
N GLY A 240 -5.03 -2.30 -10.67
CA GLY A 240 -5.58 -1.37 -11.64
C GLY A 240 -4.91 -1.51 -13.01
N ASP A 241 -5.63 -1.12 -14.07
CA ASP A 241 -5.21 -1.27 -15.48
C ASP A 241 -3.84 -0.62 -15.77
N CYS A 242 -3.52 0.46 -15.05
CA CYS A 242 -2.23 1.14 -15.17
C CYS A 242 -1.02 0.28 -14.76
N CYS A 243 -1.25 -0.84 -14.10
CA CYS A 243 -0.22 -1.76 -13.61
C CYS A 243 -0.07 -3.02 -14.47
N GLU A 244 -0.70 -3.08 -15.66
CA GLU A 244 -0.60 -4.24 -16.56
C GLU A 244 0.84 -4.61 -16.92
N ASP A 245 1.70 -3.61 -17.03
CA ASP A 245 3.13 -3.79 -17.36
C ASP A 245 4.00 -4.18 -16.12
N PHE A 246 3.37 -4.54 -14.98
CA PHE A 246 4.08 -4.80 -13.73
C PHE A 246 3.69 -6.14 -13.12
N ILE A 247 4.58 -6.64 -12.25
CA ILE A 247 4.28 -7.66 -11.24
C ILE A 247 4.64 -7.12 -9.86
N ARG A 248 3.87 -7.47 -8.83
CA ARG A 248 4.23 -7.17 -7.44
C ARG A 248 4.92 -8.35 -6.79
N ILE A 249 6.04 -8.09 -6.16
CA ILE A 249 6.73 -9.03 -5.26
C ILE A 249 6.70 -8.52 -3.82
N ALA A 250 6.85 -9.45 -2.87
CA ALA A 250 7.04 -9.15 -1.46
C ALA A 250 8.41 -9.68 -1.02
N PHE A 251 9.22 -8.84 -0.35
CA PHE A 251 10.53 -9.24 0.15
C PHE A 251 10.50 -9.59 1.64
N THR A 252 9.48 -10.36 2.02
CA THR A 252 9.27 -10.83 3.41
C THR A 252 10.01 -12.11 3.75
N LEU A 253 10.58 -12.79 2.77
CA LEU A 253 11.38 -13.99 2.94
C LEU A 253 12.81 -13.65 3.39
N ASP A 254 13.57 -14.68 3.83
CA ASP A 254 14.99 -14.53 4.10
C ASP A 254 15.79 -14.20 2.82
N ILE A 255 16.98 -13.65 3.01
CA ILE A 255 17.83 -13.16 1.91
C ILE A 255 18.17 -14.26 0.90
N TYR A 256 18.36 -15.51 1.35
CA TYR A 256 18.68 -16.62 0.44
C TYR A 256 17.51 -16.91 -0.51
N LYS A 257 16.30 -16.95 0.03
CA LYS A 257 15.08 -17.16 -0.78
C LYS A 257 14.77 -15.98 -1.70
N ILE A 258 15.07 -14.75 -1.28
CA ILE A 258 14.95 -13.58 -2.15
C ILE A 258 15.93 -13.73 -3.34
N LYS A 259 17.19 -14.02 -3.08
CA LYS A 259 18.18 -14.24 -4.13
C LYS A 259 17.79 -15.40 -5.06
N GLU A 260 17.38 -16.53 -4.50
CA GLU A 260 16.93 -17.68 -5.27
C GLU A 260 15.73 -17.33 -6.15
N GLY A 261 14.72 -16.66 -5.60
CA GLY A 261 13.52 -16.23 -6.33
C GLY A 261 13.88 -15.32 -7.50
N ILE A 262 14.76 -14.32 -7.30
CA ILE A 262 15.20 -13.41 -8.37
C ILE A 262 16.09 -14.13 -9.40
N GLN A 263 16.90 -15.08 -9.01
CA GLN A 263 17.67 -15.90 -9.97
C GLN A 263 16.75 -16.78 -10.83
N ARG A 264 15.70 -17.35 -10.27
CA ARG A 264 14.66 -18.08 -11.02
C ARG A 264 13.91 -17.16 -11.96
N LEU A 265 13.50 -15.97 -11.50
CA LEU A 265 12.93 -14.92 -12.35
C LEU A 265 13.85 -14.57 -13.52
N LYS A 266 15.15 -14.40 -13.27
CA LYS A 266 16.15 -14.14 -14.32
C LYS A 266 16.18 -15.25 -15.37
N ARG A 267 16.29 -16.53 -14.94
CA ARG A 267 16.27 -17.66 -15.89
C ARG A 267 15.00 -17.69 -16.73
N PHE A 268 13.86 -17.44 -16.11
CA PHE A 268 12.59 -17.38 -16.82
C PHE A 268 12.62 -16.31 -17.90
N VAL A 269 13.02 -15.10 -17.56
CA VAL A 269 13.06 -13.96 -18.51
C VAL A 269 14.08 -14.18 -19.63
N GLU A 270 15.24 -14.81 -19.34
CA GLU A 270 16.24 -15.16 -20.34
C GLU A 270 15.78 -16.31 -21.27
N SER A 271 14.72 -17.03 -20.89
CA SER A 271 14.12 -18.11 -21.71
C SER A 271 12.97 -17.65 -22.61
N LEU A 272 12.52 -16.37 -22.48
CA LEU A 272 11.49 -15.79 -23.33
C LEU A 272 12.05 -15.38 -24.68
#